data_cd92db2ca9e89fb36ebbbf87bf5e226a
#
_entry.id   cd92db2ca9e89fb36ebbbf87bf5e226a
#
_cell.length_a   1.000
_cell.length_b   1.000
_cell.length_c   1.000
_cell.angle_alpha   90.00
_cell.angle_beta   90.00
_cell.angle_gamma   90.00
#
_symmetry.space_group_name_H-M   'P 1'
#
loop_
_entity.id
_entity.type
_entity.pdbx_description
1 polymer ?
#
loop_
_entity_poly.entity_id
_entity_poly.type
_entity_poly.pdbx_seq_one_letter_code
_entity_poly.pdbx_strand_id
1 'polypeptide(L)'
;MKPDPIYPHQSKYSGIRWMLVLGSFPLLYAVGLVLPVSLGWENGPIEMAQNGLLVLAILMSLGMAHTRRTQGALWLAFALIWFVLLGRELSWGAVWAEPLSRTPEGEPFYSSHVLFYRPYVPAILGVVSGTIALLLWRSGLKNLLRDGWWCKRSQFPWLSVCAMLVYGVMSWLIEHLPLEWQPWVLRGQAQVLEELFETMVYGFAGSAQWHAFRHWLKPD
;
A
#
# COMPACT_ATOMS: atom_id res chain seq x y z
N MET A 1 -7.78 -7.77 -40.77
CA MET A 1 -7.21 -7.39 -39.48
C MET A 1 -5.70 -7.60 -39.58
N LYS A 2 -4.90 -6.53 -39.64
CA LYS A 2 -3.42 -6.66 -39.59
C LYS A 2 -3.04 -6.99 -38.13
N PRO A 3 -2.20 -8.02 -37.89
CA PRO A 3 -1.71 -8.26 -36.54
C PRO A 3 -0.91 -7.05 -36.07
N ASP A 4 -1.23 -6.52 -34.88
CA ASP A 4 -0.48 -5.45 -34.26
C ASP A 4 1.01 -5.88 -34.14
N PRO A 5 1.96 -4.98 -34.43
CA PRO A 5 3.36 -5.29 -34.29
C PRO A 5 3.65 -5.67 -32.83
N ILE A 6 4.03 -6.92 -32.62
CA ILE A 6 4.50 -7.45 -31.33
C ILE A 6 5.73 -6.59 -30.95
N TYR A 7 5.60 -5.71 -29.97
CA TYR A 7 6.70 -4.92 -29.44
C TYR A 7 7.71 -5.84 -28.74
N PRO A 8 8.82 -6.22 -29.37
CA PRO A 8 9.79 -7.17 -28.79
C PRO A 8 10.57 -6.61 -27.60
N HIS A 9 10.49 -5.29 -27.36
CA HIS A 9 11.24 -4.61 -26.29
C HIS A 9 10.73 -4.85 -24.86
N GLN A 10 9.47 -5.26 -24.67
CA GLN A 10 8.94 -5.49 -23.31
C GLN A 10 9.45 -6.77 -22.65
N SER A 11 9.83 -7.78 -23.42
CA SER A 11 10.29 -9.09 -22.91
C SER A 11 11.67 -9.00 -22.24
N LYS A 12 12.56 -8.15 -22.73
CA LYS A 12 13.97 -8.08 -22.29
C LYS A 12 14.15 -7.53 -20.89
N TYR A 13 13.26 -6.64 -20.44
CA TYR A 13 13.32 -6.01 -19.10
C TYR A 13 12.43 -6.72 -18.06
N SER A 14 11.60 -7.66 -18.47
CA SER A 14 10.73 -8.41 -17.58
C SER A 14 11.55 -9.22 -16.56
N GLY A 15 12.57 -9.94 -17.00
CA GLY A 15 13.43 -10.75 -16.13
C GLY A 15 14.18 -9.91 -15.08
N ILE A 16 14.74 -8.77 -15.50
CA ILE A 16 15.46 -7.85 -14.59
C ILE A 16 14.51 -7.31 -13.50
N ARG A 17 13.29 -6.94 -13.86
CA ARG A 17 12.30 -6.44 -12.89
C ARG A 17 11.93 -7.51 -11.87
N TRP A 18 11.73 -8.76 -12.31
CA TRP A 18 11.49 -9.88 -11.40
C TRP A 18 12.67 -10.13 -10.48
N MET A 19 13.92 -10.08 -11.01
CA MET A 19 15.13 -10.21 -10.18
C MET A 19 15.24 -9.10 -9.13
N LEU A 20 14.90 -7.86 -9.49
CA LEU A 20 14.91 -6.74 -8.55
C LEU A 20 13.88 -6.93 -7.44
N VAL A 21 12.66 -7.39 -7.75
CA VAL A 21 11.63 -7.67 -6.75
C VAL A 21 12.01 -8.85 -5.86
N LEU A 22 12.49 -9.96 -6.45
CA LEU A 22 12.91 -11.13 -5.69
C LEU A 22 14.16 -10.84 -4.85
N GLY A 23 15.09 -10.03 -5.36
CA GLY A 23 16.30 -9.60 -4.64
C GLY A 23 16.03 -8.57 -3.56
N SER A 24 14.96 -7.77 -3.67
CA SER A 24 14.60 -6.79 -2.64
C SER A 24 14.16 -7.44 -1.33
N PHE A 25 13.57 -8.63 -1.37
CA PHE A 25 13.12 -9.33 -0.16
C PHE A 25 14.29 -9.68 0.78
N PRO A 26 15.31 -10.47 0.36
CA PRO A 26 16.45 -10.78 1.26
C PRO A 26 17.23 -9.52 1.64
N LEU A 27 17.31 -8.52 0.77
CA LEU A 27 17.96 -7.26 1.09
C LEU A 27 17.23 -6.50 2.21
N LEU A 28 15.91 -6.34 2.10
CA LEU A 28 15.10 -5.68 3.13
C LEU A 28 15.12 -6.45 4.45
N TYR A 29 15.07 -7.77 4.38
CA TYR A 29 15.22 -8.62 5.55
C TYR A 29 16.58 -8.37 6.23
N ALA A 30 17.68 -8.40 5.49
CA ALA A 30 19.01 -8.14 6.03
C ALA A 30 19.12 -6.71 6.59
N VAL A 31 18.55 -5.71 5.91
CA VAL A 31 18.50 -4.32 6.40
C VAL A 31 17.69 -4.25 7.70
N GLY A 32 16.52 -4.86 7.77
CA GLY A 32 15.68 -4.87 8.97
C GLY A 32 16.37 -5.49 10.18
N LEU A 33 17.28 -6.45 9.98
CA LEU A 33 18.04 -7.08 11.09
C LEU A 33 19.13 -6.18 11.67
N VAL A 34 19.61 -5.17 10.94
CA VAL A 34 20.71 -4.30 11.37
C VAL A 34 20.25 -2.89 11.74
N LEU A 35 19.01 -2.52 11.38
CA LEU A 35 18.46 -1.22 11.73
C LEU A 35 18.18 -1.12 13.23
N PRO A 36 18.34 0.07 13.85
CA PRO A 36 17.89 0.30 15.22
C PRO A 36 16.39 0.04 15.38
N VAL A 37 16.00 -0.68 16.45
CA VAL A 37 14.61 -1.01 16.76
C VAL A 37 13.70 0.24 16.79
N SER A 38 14.23 1.36 17.30
CA SER A 38 13.51 2.64 17.39
C SER A 38 13.04 3.20 16.05
N LEU A 39 13.59 2.74 14.92
CA LEU A 39 13.10 3.19 13.61
C LEU A 39 11.75 2.59 13.23
N GLY A 40 11.41 1.41 13.78
CA GLY A 40 10.12 0.75 13.57
C GLY A 40 9.09 1.05 14.66
N TRP A 41 9.40 1.89 15.65
CA TRP A 41 8.44 2.25 16.68
C TRP A 41 7.24 3.00 16.11
N GLU A 42 6.10 2.92 16.79
CA GLU A 42 4.89 3.65 16.45
C GLU A 42 5.20 5.17 16.32
N ASN A 43 4.79 5.77 15.21
CA ASN A 43 5.15 7.13 14.79
C ASN A 43 6.67 7.35 14.61
N GLY A 44 7.41 6.27 14.35
CA GLY A 44 8.85 6.30 14.06
C GLY A 44 9.18 6.72 12.62
N PRO A 45 10.47 6.81 12.28
CA PRO A 45 10.90 7.30 10.97
C PRO A 45 10.41 6.45 9.79
N ILE A 46 10.25 5.12 9.94
CA ILE A 46 9.76 4.25 8.86
C ILE A 46 8.27 4.53 8.63
N GLU A 47 7.46 4.58 9.69
CA GLU A 47 6.04 4.91 9.61
C GLU A 47 5.81 6.34 9.08
N MET A 48 6.65 7.30 9.46
CA MET A 48 6.60 8.65 8.86
C MET A 48 6.85 8.63 7.35
N ALA A 49 7.78 7.80 6.88
CA ALA A 49 8.03 7.61 5.44
C ALA A 49 6.83 6.95 4.74
N GLN A 50 6.18 5.96 5.38
CA GLN A 50 4.93 5.36 4.90
C GLN A 50 3.82 6.41 4.78
N ASN A 51 3.62 7.23 5.81
CA ASN A 51 2.67 8.32 5.79
C ASN A 51 2.92 9.29 4.62
N GLY A 52 4.19 9.60 4.36
CA GLY A 52 4.61 10.37 3.17
C GLY A 52 4.22 9.71 1.86
N LEU A 53 4.44 8.39 1.73
CA LEU A 53 4.04 7.61 0.54
C LEU A 53 2.52 7.60 0.35
N LEU A 54 1.75 7.45 1.44
CA LEU A 54 0.28 7.46 1.39
C LEU A 54 -0.26 8.83 0.97
N VAL A 55 0.31 9.92 1.49
CA VAL A 55 -0.04 11.28 1.03
C VAL A 55 0.27 11.47 -0.45
N LEU A 56 1.46 11.04 -0.91
CA LEU A 56 1.81 11.10 -2.34
C LEU A 56 0.84 10.27 -3.19
N ALA A 57 0.42 9.09 -2.73
CA ALA A 57 -0.55 8.25 -3.43
C ALA A 57 -1.95 8.90 -3.52
N ILE A 58 -2.38 9.60 -2.46
CA ILE A 58 -3.61 10.41 -2.49
C ILE A 58 -3.49 11.51 -3.56
N LEU A 59 -2.42 12.32 -3.51
CA LEU A 59 -2.20 13.41 -4.44
C LEU A 59 -2.10 12.91 -5.89
N MET A 60 -1.41 11.80 -6.11
CA MET A 60 -1.33 11.13 -7.41
C MET A 60 -2.72 10.71 -7.90
N SER A 61 -3.54 10.11 -7.04
CA SER A 61 -4.89 9.67 -7.38
C SER A 61 -5.80 10.85 -7.75
N LEU A 62 -5.73 11.93 -6.98
CA LEU A 62 -6.47 13.18 -7.29
C LEU A 62 -6.01 13.80 -8.60
N GLY A 63 -4.70 13.84 -8.86
CA GLY A 63 -4.15 14.29 -10.15
C GLY A 63 -4.64 13.44 -11.32
N MET A 64 -4.70 12.11 -11.15
CA MET A 64 -5.25 11.19 -12.15
C MET A 64 -6.76 11.44 -12.38
N ALA A 65 -7.53 11.68 -11.31
CA ALA A 65 -8.95 12.02 -11.41
C ALA A 65 -9.20 13.33 -12.17
N HIS A 66 -8.32 14.31 -11.96
CA HIS A 66 -8.40 15.61 -12.65
C HIS A 66 -8.05 15.49 -14.14
N THR A 67 -7.02 14.72 -14.48
CA THR A 67 -6.53 14.59 -15.86
C THR A 67 -7.38 13.66 -16.72
N ARG A 68 -8.04 12.66 -16.10
CA ARG A 68 -8.89 11.67 -16.80
C ARG A 68 -10.30 11.68 -16.24
N ARG A 69 -11.09 12.66 -16.64
CA ARG A 69 -12.45 12.91 -16.11
C ARG A 69 -13.41 11.75 -16.35
N THR A 70 -13.30 11.04 -17.46
CA THR A 70 -14.14 9.85 -17.77
C THR A 70 -13.92 8.71 -16.78
N GLN A 71 -12.73 8.64 -16.17
CA GLN A 71 -12.34 7.64 -15.17
C GLN A 71 -12.21 8.25 -13.77
N GLY A 72 -12.63 9.50 -13.60
CA GLY A 72 -12.46 10.26 -12.35
C GLY A 72 -13.02 9.53 -11.13
N ALA A 73 -14.15 8.83 -11.25
CA ALA A 73 -14.74 8.05 -10.19
C ALA A 73 -13.80 6.93 -9.67
N LEU A 74 -13.09 6.26 -10.58
CA LEU A 74 -12.12 5.21 -10.21
C LEU A 74 -10.97 5.80 -9.39
N TRP A 75 -10.38 6.90 -9.86
CA TRP A 75 -9.24 7.53 -9.20
C TRP A 75 -9.61 8.19 -7.87
N LEU A 76 -10.83 8.73 -7.77
CA LEU A 76 -11.36 9.22 -6.50
C LEU A 76 -11.57 8.08 -5.50
N ALA A 77 -12.03 6.91 -5.96
CA ALA A 77 -12.10 5.73 -5.09
C ALA A 77 -10.72 5.33 -4.55
N PHE A 78 -9.69 5.33 -5.39
CA PHE A 78 -8.30 5.08 -4.94
C PHE A 78 -7.81 6.15 -3.97
N ALA A 79 -8.10 7.44 -4.20
CA ALA A 79 -7.75 8.49 -3.26
C ALA A 79 -8.37 8.27 -1.87
N LEU A 80 -9.64 7.83 -1.82
CA LEU A 80 -10.31 7.50 -0.56
C LEU A 80 -9.73 6.23 0.10
N ILE A 81 -9.33 5.22 -0.67
CA ILE A 81 -8.66 4.03 -0.13
C ILE A 81 -7.34 4.44 0.54
N TRP A 82 -6.50 5.23 -0.15
CA TRP A 82 -5.25 5.73 0.41
C TRP A 82 -5.47 6.61 1.64
N PHE A 83 -6.54 7.41 1.64
CA PHE A 83 -6.91 8.23 2.80
C PHE A 83 -7.30 7.36 4.02
N VAL A 84 -8.02 6.28 3.82
CA VAL A 84 -8.37 5.33 4.90
C VAL A 84 -7.11 4.66 5.46
N LEU A 85 -6.19 4.25 4.58
CA LEU A 85 -4.91 3.67 5.01
C LEU A 85 -4.08 4.69 5.79
N LEU A 86 -3.98 5.93 5.32
CA LEU A 86 -3.31 7.01 6.05
C LEU A 86 -3.95 7.28 7.42
N GLY A 87 -5.28 7.26 7.49
CA GLY A 87 -6.01 7.39 8.76
C GLY A 87 -5.68 6.26 9.74
N ARG A 88 -5.51 5.03 9.23
CA ARG A 88 -5.08 3.87 10.03
C ARG A 88 -3.68 4.09 10.60
N GLU A 89 -2.70 4.41 9.76
CA GLU A 89 -1.30 4.64 10.17
C GLU A 89 -1.19 5.77 11.19
N LEU A 90 -1.92 6.85 11.00
CA LEU A 90 -1.96 7.95 11.96
C LEU A 90 -2.82 7.67 13.20
N SER A 91 -3.27 6.43 13.42
CA SER A 91 -4.23 6.07 14.47
C SER A 91 -5.39 7.07 14.57
N TRP A 92 -5.89 7.51 13.38
CA TRP A 92 -6.93 8.53 13.22
C TRP A 92 -6.58 9.88 13.89
N GLY A 93 -5.30 10.21 13.99
CA GLY A 93 -4.80 11.44 14.58
C GLY A 93 -4.32 11.30 16.03
N ALA A 94 -4.37 10.12 16.63
CA ALA A 94 -3.88 9.91 18.00
C ALA A 94 -2.37 10.13 18.11
N VAL A 95 -1.62 9.95 17.04
CA VAL A 95 -0.16 10.19 16.98
C VAL A 95 0.22 11.65 17.26
N TRP A 96 -0.72 12.60 17.16
CA TRP A 96 -0.51 14.02 17.49
C TRP A 96 -0.90 14.36 18.93
N ALA A 97 -1.47 13.41 19.68
CA ALA A 97 -1.74 13.55 21.10
C ALA A 97 -0.56 13.03 21.94
N GLU A 98 -0.62 13.20 23.25
CA GLU A 98 0.34 12.55 24.14
C GLU A 98 0.17 11.03 24.08
N PRO A 99 1.27 10.25 24.06
CA PRO A 99 1.17 8.79 24.07
C PRO A 99 0.48 8.31 25.33
N LEU A 100 -0.38 7.29 25.17
CA LEU A 100 -1.13 6.71 26.27
C LEU A 100 -0.22 6.06 27.33
N SER A 101 0.86 5.46 26.87
CA SER A 101 1.89 4.83 27.69
C SER A 101 3.20 4.77 26.94
N ARG A 102 4.27 4.35 27.63
CA ARG A 102 5.56 4.01 27.00
C ARG A 102 5.99 2.64 27.51
N THR A 103 6.60 1.86 26.62
CA THR A 103 7.22 0.57 27.03
C THR A 103 8.46 0.86 27.91
N PRO A 104 8.99 -0.16 28.64
CA PRO A 104 10.23 0.00 29.39
C PRO A 104 11.41 0.48 28.53
N GLU A 105 11.41 0.15 27.23
CA GLU A 105 12.41 0.54 26.24
C GLU A 105 12.22 1.98 25.74
N GLY A 106 11.10 2.64 26.12
CA GLY A 106 10.79 4.02 25.77
C GLY A 106 9.88 4.18 24.54
N GLU A 107 9.43 3.10 23.91
CA GLU A 107 8.53 3.12 22.76
C GLU A 107 7.19 3.75 23.15
N PRO A 108 6.70 4.76 22.41
CA PRO A 108 5.40 5.36 22.64
C PRO A 108 4.27 4.46 22.13
N PHE A 109 3.21 4.35 22.90
CA PHE A 109 1.97 3.67 22.49
C PHE A 109 0.85 4.69 22.33
N TYR A 110 0.30 4.79 21.11
CA TYR A 110 -0.81 5.66 20.78
C TYR A 110 -2.11 4.87 20.65
N SER A 111 -3.23 5.46 21.04
CA SER A 111 -4.52 4.85 20.87
C SER A 111 -5.59 5.87 20.52
N SER A 112 -6.32 5.61 19.46
CA SER A 112 -7.47 6.43 19.07
C SER A 112 -8.57 6.51 20.13
N HIS A 113 -8.52 5.67 21.18
CA HIS A 113 -9.48 5.71 22.29
C HIS A 113 -9.47 7.02 23.08
N VAL A 114 -8.34 7.77 23.07
CA VAL A 114 -8.25 9.08 23.73
C VAL A 114 -8.92 10.21 22.95
N LEU A 115 -9.31 9.95 21.70
CA LEU A 115 -9.89 10.98 20.83
C LEU A 115 -11.40 11.10 21.08
N PHE A 116 -11.87 12.32 21.31
CA PHE A 116 -13.30 12.60 21.56
C PHE A 116 -14.23 12.17 20.42
N TYR A 117 -13.72 12.10 19.18
CA TYR A 117 -14.48 11.68 18.00
C TYR A 117 -14.38 10.17 17.70
N ARG A 118 -13.67 9.40 18.52
CA ARG A 118 -13.49 7.96 18.35
C ARG A 118 -14.80 7.18 18.16
N PRO A 119 -15.90 7.50 18.88
CA PRO A 119 -17.20 6.80 18.69
C PRO A 119 -17.77 6.98 17.28
N TYR A 120 -17.40 8.04 16.57
CA TYR A 120 -17.89 8.33 15.22
C TYR A 120 -17.03 7.69 14.12
N VAL A 121 -15.81 7.24 14.41
CA VAL A 121 -14.89 6.64 13.43
C VAL A 121 -15.53 5.46 12.68
N PRO A 122 -16.24 4.51 13.31
CA PRO A 122 -16.91 3.43 12.58
C PRO A 122 -17.97 3.93 11.60
N ALA A 123 -18.74 4.95 11.98
CA ALA A 123 -19.74 5.55 11.10
C ALA A 123 -19.09 6.28 9.91
N ILE A 124 -18.01 7.04 10.15
CA ILE A 124 -17.22 7.70 9.11
C ILE A 124 -16.68 6.65 8.14
N LEU A 125 -16.06 5.57 8.66
CA LEU A 125 -15.56 4.46 7.84
C LEU A 125 -16.67 3.79 7.03
N GLY A 126 -17.85 3.61 7.60
CA GLY A 126 -19.02 3.09 6.90
C GLY A 126 -19.41 3.98 5.70
N VAL A 127 -19.49 5.28 5.92
CA VAL A 127 -19.81 6.25 4.86
C VAL A 127 -18.72 6.28 3.78
N VAL A 128 -17.44 6.32 4.17
CA VAL A 128 -16.32 6.31 3.24
C VAL A 128 -16.29 5.01 2.44
N SER A 129 -16.45 3.85 3.08
CA SER A 129 -16.50 2.55 2.40
C SER A 129 -17.68 2.45 1.42
N GLY A 130 -18.86 2.92 1.82
CA GLY A 130 -20.02 3.02 0.92
C GLY A 130 -19.76 3.93 -0.28
N THR A 131 -19.09 5.06 -0.05
CA THR A 131 -18.68 5.98 -1.13
C THR A 131 -17.69 5.31 -2.07
N ILE A 132 -16.67 4.64 -1.56
CA ILE A 132 -15.71 3.86 -2.36
C ILE A 132 -16.44 2.81 -3.21
N ALA A 133 -17.34 2.02 -2.61
CA ALA A 133 -18.10 1.02 -3.33
C ALA A 133 -18.96 1.62 -4.46
N LEU A 134 -19.62 2.75 -4.20
CA LEU A 134 -20.41 3.48 -5.20
C LEU A 134 -19.52 4.01 -6.35
N LEU A 135 -18.37 4.59 -6.03
CA LEU A 135 -17.44 5.11 -7.03
C LEU A 135 -16.86 3.98 -7.90
N LEU A 136 -16.48 2.85 -7.30
CA LEU A 136 -15.98 1.67 -8.01
C LEU A 136 -17.08 1.08 -8.92
N TRP A 137 -18.32 1.03 -8.45
CA TRP A 137 -19.45 0.60 -9.29
C TRP A 137 -19.66 1.54 -10.47
N ARG A 138 -19.72 2.85 -10.22
CA ARG A 138 -19.88 3.87 -11.28
C ARG A 138 -18.74 3.89 -12.28
N SER A 139 -17.52 3.57 -11.85
CA SER A 139 -16.37 3.50 -12.74
C SER A 139 -16.41 2.34 -13.72
N GLY A 140 -17.35 1.42 -13.57
CA GLY A 140 -17.41 0.19 -14.38
C GLY A 140 -16.24 -0.74 -14.11
N LEU A 141 -15.68 -0.75 -12.90
CA LEU A 141 -14.50 -1.55 -12.52
C LEU A 141 -14.60 -3.00 -12.97
N LYS A 142 -15.78 -3.63 -12.86
CA LYS A 142 -16.02 -5.00 -13.33
C LYS A 142 -15.67 -5.17 -14.82
N ASN A 143 -16.05 -4.21 -15.65
CA ASN A 143 -15.76 -4.23 -17.10
C ASN A 143 -14.27 -3.97 -17.34
N LEU A 144 -13.69 -3.01 -16.63
CA LEU A 144 -12.26 -2.70 -16.71
C LEU A 144 -11.40 -3.92 -16.31
N LEU A 145 -11.75 -4.62 -15.23
CA LEU A 145 -11.06 -5.84 -14.79
C LEU A 145 -11.22 -6.94 -15.83
N ARG A 146 -12.44 -7.18 -16.34
CA ARG A 146 -12.68 -8.20 -17.37
C ARG A 146 -11.88 -7.90 -18.64
N ASP A 147 -11.98 -6.69 -19.15
CA ASP A 147 -11.32 -6.33 -20.40
C ASP A 147 -9.80 -6.23 -20.24
N GLY A 148 -9.32 -5.75 -19.10
CA GLY A 148 -7.90 -5.72 -18.77
C GLY A 148 -7.32 -7.12 -18.57
N TRP A 149 -8.03 -7.99 -17.85
CA TRP A 149 -7.60 -9.35 -17.56
C TRP A 149 -7.53 -10.23 -18.81
N TRP A 150 -8.59 -10.19 -19.64
CA TRP A 150 -8.70 -11.09 -20.80
C TRP A 150 -8.04 -10.53 -22.05
N CYS A 151 -8.19 -9.23 -22.33
CA CYS A 151 -7.73 -8.63 -23.58
C CYS A 151 -6.33 -8.02 -23.51
N LYS A 152 -5.87 -7.61 -22.32
CA LYS A 152 -4.59 -6.91 -22.14
C LYS A 152 -3.73 -7.50 -21.03
N ARG A 153 -3.73 -8.83 -20.90
CA ARG A 153 -2.99 -9.56 -19.87
C ARG A 153 -1.51 -9.15 -19.79
N SER A 154 -0.87 -8.82 -20.90
CA SER A 154 0.52 -8.37 -20.97
C SER A 154 0.73 -6.96 -20.37
N GLN A 155 -0.32 -6.15 -20.27
CA GLN A 155 -0.27 -4.80 -19.73
C GLN A 155 -0.70 -4.73 -18.26
N PHE A 156 -1.16 -5.83 -17.68
CA PHE A 156 -1.53 -5.86 -16.28
C PHE A 156 -0.27 -5.81 -15.39
N PRO A 157 -0.28 -5.04 -14.28
CA PRO A 157 0.88 -4.84 -13.41
C PRO A 157 1.15 -6.04 -12.49
N TRP A 158 1.22 -7.25 -13.06
CA TRP A 158 1.38 -8.51 -12.32
C TRP A 158 2.50 -8.48 -11.30
N LEU A 159 3.66 -7.94 -11.72
CA LEU A 159 4.83 -7.86 -10.85
C LEU A 159 4.54 -7.08 -9.57
N SER A 160 3.96 -5.88 -9.73
CA SER A 160 3.64 -5.01 -8.57
C SER A 160 2.55 -5.62 -7.70
N VAL A 161 1.53 -6.26 -8.30
CA VAL A 161 0.45 -6.92 -7.56
C VAL A 161 0.97 -8.14 -6.79
N CYS A 162 1.78 -9.00 -7.44
CA CYS A 162 2.36 -10.16 -6.76
C CYS A 162 3.32 -9.73 -5.64
N ALA A 163 4.16 -8.73 -5.88
CA ALA A 163 5.05 -8.19 -4.87
C ALA A 163 4.27 -7.64 -3.67
N MET A 164 3.26 -6.80 -3.93
CA MET A 164 2.37 -6.28 -2.89
C MET A 164 1.75 -7.40 -2.04
N LEU A 165 1.26 -8.47 -2.67
CA LEU A 165 0.67 -9.61 -1.95
C LEU A 165 1.71 -10.35 -1.11
N VAL A 166 2.90 -10.62 -1.65
CA VAL A 166 3.97 -11.31 -0.92
C VAL A 166 4.40 -10.50 0.30
N TYR A 167 4.69 -9.20 0.13
CA TYR A 167 5.08 -8.33 1.24
C TYR A 167 3.96 -8.16 2.25
N GLY A 168 2.69 -8.04 1.81
CA GLY A 168 1.54 -7.97 2.70
C GLY A 168 1.34 -9.23 3.53
N VAL A 169 1.51 -10.42 2.93
CA VAL A 169 1.47 -11.68 3.68
C VAL A 169 2.61 -11.75 4.69
N MET A 170 3.83 -11.30 4.33
CA MET A 170 4.97 -11.34 5.24
C MET A 170 4.80 -10.37 6.41
N SER A 171 4.31 -9.13 6.17
CA SER A 171 3.97 -8.18 7.23
C SER A 171 2.92 -8.79 8.16
N TRP A 172 1.81 -9.30 7.61
CA TRP A 172 0.75 -9.92 8.40
C TRP A 172 1.23 -11.12 9.23
N LEU A 173 2.13 -11.95 8.69
CA LEU A 173 2.71 -13.08 9.41
C LEU A 173 3.55 -12.60 10.60
N ILE A 174 4.33 -11.52 10.44
CA ILE A 174 5.15 -10.97 11.52
C ILE A 174 4.26 -10.40 12.63
N GLU A 175 3.22 -9.67 12.27
CA GLU A 175 2.28 -9.05 13.22
C GLU A 175 1.49 -10.08 14.03
N HIS A 176 1.00 -11.16 13.39
CA HIS A 176 -0.02 -12.03 13.97
C HIS A 176 0.48 -13.39 14.46
N LEU A 177 1.62 -13.86 13.95
CA LEU A 177 2.16 -15.14 14.41
C LEU A 177 2.96 -14.97 15.72
N PRO A 178 2.83 -15.89 16.67
CA PRO A 178 3.69 -15.92 17.85
C PRO A 178 5.18 -15.98 17.46
N LEU A 179 6.04 -15.22 18.13
CA LEU A 179 7.49 -15.18 17.85
C LEU A 179 8.17 -16.54 17.92
N GLU A 180 7.64 -17.46 18.72
CA GLU A 180 8.10 -18.85 18.82
C GLU A 180 7.99 -19.60 17.49
N TRP A 181 7.05 -19.20 16.63
CA TRP A 181 6.80 -19.78 15.30
C TRP A 181 7.56 -19.02 14.20
N GLN A 182 8.30 -17.99 14.58
CA GLN A 182 9.07 -17.15 13.68
C GLN A 182 10.59 -17.20 14.02
N PRO A 183 11.23 -18.37 13.93
CA PRO A 183 12.65 -18.52 14.32
C PRO A 183 13.60 -17.69 13.44
N TRP A 184 13.08 -17.18 12.29
CA TRP A 184 13.77 -16.32 11.35
C TRP A 184 13.65 -14.82 11.72
N VAL A 185 12.83 -14.45 12.70
CA VAL A 185 12.70 -13.06 13.20
C VAL A 185 13.49 -12.95 14.51
N LEU A 186 14.48 -12.08 14.53
CA LEU A 186 15.20 -11.77 15.77
C LEU A 186 14.29 -10.98 16.72
N ARG A 187 14.33 -11.35 18.00
CA ARG A 187 13.58 -10.62 19.04
C ARG A 187 13.95 -9.14 19.00
N GLY A 188 12.95 -8.28 19.00
CA GLY A 188 13.09 -6.83 18.90
C GLY A 188 13.16 -6.28 17.48
N GLN A 189 13.38 -7.10 16.44
CA GLN A 189 13.39 -6.64 15.03
C GLN A 189 12.06 -6.89 14.30
N ALA A 190 11.11 -7.57 14.94
CA ALA A 190 9.84 -7.91 14.32
C ALA A 190 9.13 -6.66 13.77
N GLN A 191 8.99 -5.63 14.59
CA GLN A 191 8.31 -4.40 14.23
C GLN A 191 9.02 -3.65 13.09
N VAL A 192 10.36 -3.56 13.12
CA VAL A 192 11.13 -2.95 12.02
C VAL A 192 10.90 -3.69 10.70
N LEU A 193 10.88 -5.03 10.72
CA LEU A 193 10.63 -5.85 9.54
C LEU A 193 9.20 -5.69 9.03
N GLU A 194 8.22 -5.68 9.94
CA GLU A 194 6.82 -5.43 9.64
C GLU A 194 6.65 -4.10 8.91
N GLU A 195 7.15 -3.02 9.49
CA GLU A 195 7.08 -1.67 8.93
C GLU A 195 7.77 -1.55 7.56
N LEU A 196 8.94 -2.19 7.39
CA LEU A 196 9.62 -2.24 6.10
C LEU A 196 8.79 -2.97 5.05
N PHE A 197 8.15 -4.08 5.41
CA PHE A 197 7.32 -4.83 4.48
C PHE A 197 6.03 -4.08 4.13
N GLU A 198 5.39 -3.41 5.10
CA GLU A 198 4.25 -2.54 4.82
C GLU A 198 4.63 -1.38 3.90
N THR A 199 5.80 -0.77 4.10
CA THR A 199 6.33 0.26 3.19
C THR A 199 6.39 -0.26 1.74
N MET A 200 6.85 -1.50 1.54
CA MET A 200 6.89 -2.11 0.22
C MET A 200 5.49 -2.39 -0.34
N VAL A 201 4.54 -2.78 0.50
CA VAL A 201 3.13 -2.93 0.07
C VAL A 201 2.61 -1.63 -0.52
N TYR A 202 2.79 -0.51 0.17
CA TYR A 202 2.34 0.80 -0.31
C TYR A 202 3.07 1.23 -1.58
N GLY A 203 4.38 1.04 -1.64
CA GLY A 203 5.19 1.34 -2.81
C GLY A 203 4.75 0.54 -4.05
N PHE A 204 4.53 -0.77 -3.91
CA PHE A 204 4.08 -1.61 -5.02
C PHE A 204 2.63 -1.35 -5.40
N ALA A 205 1.74 -1.06 -4.46
CA ALA A 205 0.36 -0.68 -4.75
C ALA A 205 0.31 0.64 -5.55
N GLY A 206 1.08 1.65 -5.15
CA GLY A 206 1.22 2.91 -5.90
C GLY A 206 1.81 2.70 -7.29
N SER A 207 2.83 1.83 -7.42
CA SER A 207 3.41 1.43 -8.70
C SER A 207 2.40 0.72 -9.61
N ALA A 208 1.58 -0.18 -9.07
CA ALA A 208 0.52 -0.85 -9.81
C ALA A 208 -0.53 0.15 -10.32
N GLN A 209 -0.94 1.08 -9.46
CA GLN A 209 -1.86 2.16 -9.82
C GLN A 209 -1.31 3.04 -10.93
N TRP A 210 -0.04 3.48 -10.83
CA TRP A 210 0.62 4.28 -11.86
C TRP A 210 0.72 3.55 -13.19
N HIS A 211 1.05 2.26 -13.15
CA HIS A 211 1.09 1.42 -14.35
C HIS A 211 -0.28 1.31 -15.00
N ALA A 212 -1.34 1.09 -14.21
CA ALA A 212 -2.71 1.04 -14.69
C ALA A 212 -3.12 2.36 -15.36
N PHE A 213 -2.76 3.50 -14.76
CA PHE A 213 -3.01 4.82 -15.32
C PHE A 213 -2.33 5.02 -16.68
N ARG A 214 -1.09 4.57 -16.84
CA ARG A 214 -0.31 4.78 -18.06
C ARG A 214 -0.69 3.84 -19.21
N HIS A 215 -0.96 2.59 -18.90
CA HIS A 215 -0.97 1.55 -19.91
C HIS A 215 -2.31 0.85 -20.08
N TRP A 216 -3.10 0.80 -19.04
CA TRP A 216 -4.32 0.00 -19.04
C TRP A 216 -5.56 0.81 -19.43
N LEU A 217 -5.60 2.03 -19.02
CA LEU A 217 -6.73 2.91 -19.25
C LEU A 217 -6.41 3.83 -20.43
N LYS A 218 -7.34 3.89 -21.42
CA LYS A 218 -7.16 4.75 -22.57
C LYS A 218 -7.17 6.22 -22.13
N PRO A 219 -6.32 7.07 -22.71
CA PRO A 219 -6.48 8.52 -22.58
C PRO A 219 -7.83 8.96 -23.14
N ASP A 220 -8.40 10.00 -22.56
CA ASP A 220 -9.62 10.64 -23.04
C ASP A 220 -9.39 11.27 -24.41
#